data_360e1c6f4a36205e9cec34084ae25689
#
_entry.id   360e1c6f4a36205e9cec34084ae25689
#
_cell.length_a   1.000
_cell.length_b   1.000
_cell.length_c   1.000
_cell.angle_alpha   90.00
_cell.angle_beta   90.00
_cell.angle_gamma   90.00
#
_symmetry.space_group_name_H-M   'P 1'
#
loop_
_entity.id
_entity.type
_entity.pdbx_description
1 polymer ?
#
loop_
_entity_poly.entity_id
_entity_poly.type
_entity_poly.pdbx_seq_one_letter_code
_entity_poly.pdbx_strand_id
1 'polypeptide(L)'
;AYGVSKYPEPGVADEKEARRTVLVRSRDGLKWEKITNLAVPGSDETAVRFLPDGRMMALIRCSWGKDNFANIGIASPPYKDWKFASAGAFIGGPNLI
;
A
#
# COMPACT_ATOMS: atom_id res chain seq x y z
N ALA A 1 -2.24 -8.43 13.87
CA ALA A 1 -2.95 -8.11 12.62
C ALA A 1 -2.29 -6.95 11.88
N TYR A 2 -2.34 -7.00 10.57
CA TYR A 2 -1.86 -5.93 9.69
C TYR A 2 -3.05 -5.34 8.94
N GLY A 3 -2.94 -4.06 8.60
CA GLY A 3 -3.92 -3.37 7.82
C GLY A 3 -3.29 -2.24 7.01
N VAL A 4 -4.09 -1.59 6.20
CA VAL A 4 -3.67 -0.42 5.44
C VAL A 4 -4.59 0.74 5.76
N SER A 5 -4.04 1.92 5.77
CA SER A 5 -4.78 3.15 6.00
C SER A 5 -4.30 4.22 5.02
N LYS A 6 -5.09 5.25 4.86
CA LYS A 6 -4.75 6.39 4.02
C LYS A 6 -4.74 7.64 4.84
N TYR A 7 -3.77 8.48 4.62
CA TYR A 7 -3.85 9.85 5.08
C TYR A 7 -3.01 10.79 4.22
N PRO A 8 -3.37 12.08 4.23
CA PRO A 8 -2.63 13.05 3.44
C PRO A 8 -1.23 13.26 3.99
N GLU A 9 -0.30 13.50 3.10
CA GLU A 9 1.05 13.88 3.47
C GLU A 9 1.09 15.39 3.73
N PRO A 10 1.59 15.85 4.90
CA PRO A 10 1.66 17.28 5.20
C PRO A 10 2.53 18.06 4.22
N GLY A 11 2.10 19.25 3.87
CA GLY A 11 2.87 20.17 3.03
C GLY A 11 2.72 19.96 1.52
N VAL A 12 1.91 19.01 1.08
CA VAL A 12 1.61 18.82 -0.33
C VAL A 12 0.31 19.54 -0.68
N ALA A 13 0.35 20.43 -1.68
CA ALA A 13 -0.79 21.27 -2.04
C ALA A 13 -1.94 20.53 -2.70
N ASP A 14 -1.65 19.47 -3.44
CA ASP A 14 -2.67 18.63 -4.08
C ASP A 14 -2.98 17.46 -3.15
N GLU A 15 -4.21 17.45 -2.60
CA GLU A 15 -4.68 16.38 -1.73
C GLU A 15 -4.54 15.00 -2.35
N LYS A 16 -4.69 14.91 -3.64
CA LYS A 16 -4.66 13.64 -4.35
C LYS A 16 -3.24 13.11 -4.46
N GLU A 17 -2.26 13.97 -4.73
CA GLU A 17 -0.85 13.61 -4.72
C GLU A 17 -0.33 13.36 -3.31
N ALA A 18 -0.93 14.04 -2.33
CA ALA A 18 -0.57 13.90 -0.92
C ALA A 18 -1.02 12.58 -0.30
N ARG A 19 -2.01 11.92 -0.89
CA ARG A 19 -2.51 10.66 -0.33
C ARG A 19 -1.48 9.57 -0.43
N ARG A 20 -1.22 8.93 0.70
CA ARG A 20 -0.32 7.79 0.79
C ARG A 20 -1.02 6.65 1.50
N THR A 21 -0.78 5.46 1.04
CA THR A 21 -1.18 4.25 1.75
C THR A 21 -0.12 3.92 2.79
N VAL A 22 -0.56 3.61 4.00
CA VAL A 22 0.33 3.28 5.11
C VAL A 22 0.04 1.86 5.55
N LEU A 23 1.11 1.10 5.78
CA LEU A 23 0.99 -0.19 6.45
C LEU A 23 0.96 0.03 7.96
N VAL A 24 -0.01 -0.55 8.62
CA VAL A 24 -0.20 -0.47 10.07
C VAL A 24 -0.28 -1.86 10.68
N ARG A 25 0.04 -1.95 11.96
CA ARG A 25 -0.01 -3.20 12.72
C ARG A 25 -0.73 -2.98 14.04
N SER A 26 -1.47 -3.99 14.47
CA SER A 26 -2.08 -4.02 15.80
C SER A 26 -1.92 -5.40 16.42
N ARG A 27 -1.77 -5.43 17.75
CA ARG A 27 -1.78 -6.68 18.52
C ARG A 27 -3.18 -7.05 19.01
N ASP A 28 -4.03 -6.05 19.23
CA ASP A 28 -5.36 -6.25 19.84
C ASP A 28 -6.51 -5.83 18.93
N GLY A 29 -6.21 -5.27 17.76
CA GLY A 29 -7.23 -4.74 16.84
C GLY A 29 -7.78 -3.37 17.21
N LEU A 30 -7.37 -2.80 18.34
CA LEU A 30 -7.86 -1.52 18.85
C LEU A 30 -6.83 -0.41 18.72
N LYS A 31 -5.57 -0.72 19.00
CA LYS A 31 -4.46 0.23 18.87
C LYS A 31 -3.60 -0.16 17.68
N TRP A 32 -3.39 0.80 16.79
CA TRP A 32 -2.66 0.60 15.55
C TRP A 32 -1.41 1.46 15.51
N GLU A 33 -0.30 0.87 15.10
CA GLU A 33 0.94 1.59 14.89
C GLU A 33 1.34 1.55 13.42
N LYS A 34 1.91 2.64 12.96
CA LYS A 34 2.43 2.74 11.60
C LYS A 34 3.72 1.95 11.48
N ILE A 35 3.81 1.11 10.45
CA ILE A 35 5.04 0.41 10.09
C ILE A 35 5.84 1.25 9.07
N THR A 36 5.21 1.58 7.96
CA THR A 36 5.86 2.33 6.89
C THR A 36 4.82 2.90 5.91
N ASN A 37 5.24 3.87 5.11
CA ASN A 37 4.47 4.27 3.95
C ASN A 37 4.69 3.27 2.82
N LEU A 38 3.62 2.88 2.16
CA LEU A 38 3.74 2.19 0.89
C LEU A 38 3.95 3.27 -0.17
N ALA A 39 5.21 3.47 -0.55
CA ALA A 39 5.66 4.64 -1.29
C ALA A 39 5.29 4.60 -2.77
N VAL A 40 4.00 4.53 -3.06
CA VAL A 40 3.47 4.59 -4.42
C VAL A 40 2.61 5.85 -4.53
N PRO A 41 3.05 6.86 -5.27
CA PRO A 41 2.27 8.09 -5.45
C PRO A 41 0.88 7.80 -6.03
N GLY A 42 -0.12 8.47 -5.50
CA GLY A 42 -1.50 8.27 -5.95
C GLY A 42 -2.11 6.94 -5.57
N SER A 43 -1.52 6.25 -4.61
CA SER A 43 -2.04 4.97 -4.12
C SER A 43 -3.44 5.13 -3.53
N ASP A 44 -4.27 4.16 -3.79
CA ASP A 44 -5.65 4.11 -3.34
C ASP A 44 -5.93 2.76 -2.67
N GLU A 45 -7.03 2.11 -3.00
CA GLU A 45 -7.37 0.82 -2.43
C GLU A 45 -6.21 -0.16 -2.53
N THR A 46 -5.94 -0.86 -1.44
CA THR A 46 -4.80 -1.77 -1.35
C THR A 46 -5.20 -3.06 -0.66
N ALA A 47 -4.85 -4.18 -1.27
CA ALA A 47 -4.96 -5.49 -0.67
C ALA A 47 -3.57 -6.00 -0.28
N VAL A 48 -3.46 -6.62 0.89
CA VAL A 48 -2.21 -7.24 1.34
C VAL A 48 -2.44 -8.71 1.68
N ARG A 49 -1.43 -9.52 1.42
CA ARG A 49 -1.43 -10.96 1.73
C ARG A 49 -0.04 -11.41 2.13
N PHE A 50 0.02 -12.38 3.04
CA PHE A 50 1.25 -13.09 3.33
C PHE A 50 1.50 -14.16 2.28
N LEU A 51 2.74 -14.25 1.84
CA LEU A 51 3.20 -15.36 0.98
C LEU A 51 3.60 -16.55 1.85
N PRO A 52 3.64 -17.77 1.29
CA PRO A 52 4.01 -18.95 2.07
C PRO A 52 5.38 -18.90 2.72
N ASP A 53 6.31 -18.10 2.19
CA ASP A 53 7.66 -17.93 2.74
C ASP A 53 7.76 -16.82 3.78
N GLY A 54 6.63 -16.21 4.18
CA GLY A 54 6.59 -15.16 5.20
C GLY A 54 6.75 -13.74 4.66
N ARG A 55 7.00 -13.55 3.38
CA ARG A 55 6.98 -12.21 2.78
C ARG A 55 5.53 -11.72 2.69
N MET A 56 5.37 -10.41 2.54
CA MET A 56 4.06 -9.80 2.32
C MET A 56 4.01 -9.22 0.91
N MET A 57 2.88 -9.45 0.23
CA MET A 57 2.60 -8.88 -1.07
C MET A 57 1.48 -7.85 -0.93
N ALA A 58 1.61 -6.73 -1.64
CA ALA A 58 0.57 -5.73 -1.75
C ALA A 58 0.18 -5.54 -3.21
N LEU A 59 -1.12 -5.42 -3.46
CA LEU A 59 -1.66 -4.99 -4.74
C LEU A 59 -2.32 -3.64 -4.51
N ILE A 60 -1.80 -2.61 -5.17
CA ILE A 60 -2.15 -1.23 -4.91
C ILE A 60 -2.80 -0.62 -6.13
N ARG A 61 -4.06 -0.21 -5.99
CA ARG A 61 -4.74 0.61 -7.00
C ARG A 61 -4.08 1.97 -7.04
N CYS A 62 -3.78 2.44 -8.25
CA CYS A 62 -3.32 3.81 -8.47
C CYS A 62 -4.38 4.56 -9.30
N SER A 63 -4.93 5.61 -8.71
CA SER A 63 -5.93 6.46 -9.36
C SER A 63 -5.30 7.62 -10.13
N TRP A 64 -3.99 7.74 -10.02
CA TRP A 64 -3.21 8.86 -10.51
C TRP A 64 -1.95 8.35 -11.15
N GLY A 65 -1.38 9.18 -11.94
CA GLY A 65 -0.15 8.90 -12.58
C GLY A 65 -0.33 8.76 -14.08
N LYS A 66 0.76 8.46 -14.74
CA LYS A 66 0.86 8.54 -16.20
C LYS A 66 0.00 7.50 -16.90
N ASP A 67 -0.19 6.36 -16.29
CA ASP A 67 -0.88 5.22 -16.91
C ASP A 67 -2.00 4.63 -16.05
N ASN A 68 -2.15 5.07 -14.80
CA ASN A 68 -3.11 4.54 -13.82
C ASN A 68 -2.96 3.03 -13.57
N PHE A 69 -1.80 2.46 -13.86
CA PHE A 69 -1.59 1.04 -13.62
C PHE A 69 -1.42 0.76 -12.13
N ALA A 70 -2.02 -0.35 -11.68
CA ALA A 70 -1.81 -0.85 -10.34
C ALA A 70 -0.33 -1.21 -10.13
N ASN A 71 0.11 -1.17 -8.86
CA ASN A 71 1.45 -1.59 -8.49
C ASN A 71 1.39 -2.82 -7.61
N ILE A 72 2.38 -3.69 -7.76
CA ILE A 72 2.60 -4.84 -6.91
C ILE A 72 3.83 -4.56 -6.08
N GLY A 73 3.71 -4.73 -4.77
CA GLY A 73 4.82 -4.58 -3.84
C GLY A 73 5.10 -5.88 -3.09
N ILE A 74 6.36 -6.09 -2.73
CA ILE A 74 6.78 -7.22 -1.91
C ILE A 74 7.75 -6.72 -0.85
N ALA A 75 7.59 -7.24 0.38
CA ALA A 75 8.49 -6.95 1.49
C ALA A 75 8.71 -8.18 2.36
N SER A 76 9.93 -8.30 2.88
CA SER A 76 10.26 -9.28 3.92
C SER A 76 10.02 -8.69 5.30
N PRO A 77 9.86 -9.53 6.35
CA PRO A 77 9.76 -9.03 7.72
C PRO A 77 10.94 -8.12 8.08
N PRO A 78 10.74 -7.03 8.81
CA PRO A 78 9.52 -6.53 9.45
C PRO A 78 8.63 -5.65 8.58
N TYR A 79 8.70 -5.75 7.26
CA TYR A 79 7.83 -5.11 6.27
C TYR A 79 7.99 -3.60 6.19
N LYS A 80 9.20 -3.12 6.38
CA LYS A 80 9.55 -1.70 6.27
C LYS A 80 10.07 -1.32 4.90
N ASP A 81 10.75 -2.25 4.23
CA ASP A 81 11.41 -2.02 2.95
C ASP A 81 10.66 -2.75 1.84
N TRP A 82 10.01 -1.99 0.98
CA TRP A 82 9.17 -2.51 -0.08
C TRP A 82 9.80 -2.30 -1.45
N LYS A 83 9.65 -3.29 -2.30
CA LYS A 83 9.99 -3.20 -3.72
C LYS A 83 8.71 -3.25 -4.53
N PHE A 84 8.55 -2.30 -5.44
CA PHE A 84 7.34 -2.15 -6.24
C PHE A 84 7.63 -2.31 -7.71
N ALA A 85 6.64 -2.85 -8.44
CA ALA A 85 6.64 -2.92 -9.88
C ALA A 85 5.22 -2.67 -10.40
N SER A 86 5.11 -2.14 -11.62
CA SER A 86 3.80 -1.97 -12.26
C SER A 86 3.18 -3.32 -12.57
N ALA A 87 1.88 -3.45 -12.34
CA ALA A 87 1.12 -4.63 -12.74
C ALA A 87 0.82 -4.68 -14.24
N GLY A 88 1.10 -3.59 -14.97
CA GLY A 88 0.84 -3.49 -16.40
C GLY A 88 -0.63 -3.32 -16.77
N ALA A 89 -1.50 -3.05 -15.79
CA ALA A 89 -2.92 -2.87 -16.02
C ALA A 89 -3.56 -2.04 -14.91
N PHE A 90 -4.67 -1.38 -15.23
CA PHE A 90 -5.53 -0.74 -14.23
C PHE A 90 -6.33 -1.82 -13.50
N ILE A 91 -6.35 -1.74 -12.17
CA ILE A 91 -7.12 -2.64 -11.32
C ILE A 91 -7.98 -1.79 -10.39
N GLY A 92 -9.29 -1.84 -10.56
CA GLY A 92 -10.24 -0.96 -9.90
C GLY A 92 -10.71 -1.42 -8.52
N GLY A 93 -10.53 -2.65 -8.16
CA GLY A 93 -10.91 -3.18 -6.84
C GLY A 93 -9.94 -4.31 -6.49
N PRO A 94 -8.74 -4.00 -6.00
CA PRO A 94 -7.73 -5.02 -5.80
C PRO A 94 -8.14 -6.04 -4.74
N ASN A 95 -7.93 -7.28 -5.05
CA ASN A 95 -8.10 -8.39 -4.13
C ASN A 95 -7.06 -9.46 -4.42
N LEU A 96 -6.50 -10.01 -3.36
CA LEU A 96 -5.53 -11.11 -3.43
C LEU A 96 -6.09 -12.32 -2.71
N ILE A 97 -6.16 -13.39 -3.44
CA ILE A 97 -6.68 -14.65 -2.90
C ILE A 97 -5.53 -15.61 -2.59
#